data_9d78cd75d3742f3541fa9b901cdb972c
#
_entry.id   9d78cd75d3742f3541fa9b901cdb972c
#
_cell.length_a   1.000
_cell.length_b   1.000
_cell.length_c   1.000
_cell.angle_alpha   90.00
_cell.angle_beta   90.00
_cell.angle_gamma   90.00
#
_symmetry.space_group_name_H-M   'P 1'
#
loop_
_entity.id
_entity.type
_entity.pdbx_description
1 polymer ?
#
loop_
_entity_poly.entity_id
_entity_poly.type
_entity_poly.pdbx_seq_one_letter_code
_entity_poly.pdbx_strand_id
1 'polypeptide(L)'
;MDQNRRDFLKSTAYATGAAMMTYNPYKALAENIPHNFRTGKMNLTYRPYTLELKHVFTIATNSRTTTPIVLTEIEFNGVVGYGEASMPPYLGETHDSVQAFLSKVDLNRYENPFDLETILNDIDLLAPHNPAAKASIDIALHDLVGKLMNQPWYNIWGYDKNKAPFTSFTIGIDTPDVVRQKTKEAEEYKVLKVKLGRDTDKEMIENIRSVTDKPITSDVNQGWTNKERALEMLHWLKDHGVVMVEQPMPKERIDDLAWLTERSPLPIIGDEGVQRLSDVKNAVGVYHGINIKLMKSTGMREAQKMLTLARSLGMKVMVGCMTETSCAISAASHLSPMVDWADLDGALLIKNDIFDGTKIINGKVTLMDRPGIGVIPQMK
;
A
#
# COMPACT_ATOMS: atom_id res chain seq x y z
N MET A 1 70.40 10.83 -12.78
CA MET A 1 69.07 10.66 -13.41
C MET A 1 67.85 10.93 -12.47
N ASP A 2 68.06 11.32 -11.23
CA ASP A 2 66.97 11.48 -10.26
C ASP A 2 66.38 12.89 -10.10
N GLN A 3 67.08 13.91 -10.58
CA GLN A 3 66.63 15.30 -10.43
C GLN A 3 65.48 15.66 -11.38
N ASN A 4 65.54 15.16 -12.61
CA ASN A 4 64.48 15.42 -13.61
C ASN A 4 63.11 14.79 -13.28
N ARG A 5 63.06 13.71 -12.57
CA ARG A 5 61.82 13.07 -12.15
C ARG A 5 61.10 13.81 -11.02
N ARG A 6 61.88 14.39 -10.11
CA ARG A 6 61.35 15.20 -9.00
C ARG A 6 60.75 16.53 -9.49
N ASP A 7 61.41 17.16 -10.45
CA ASP A 7 60.91 18.43 -11.00
C ASP A 7 59.73 18.24 -11.90
N PHE A 8 59.63 17.13 -12.67
CA PHE A 8 58.45 16.77 -13.42
C PHE A 8 57.25 16.47 -12.50
N LEU A 9 57.45 15.75 -11.44
CA LEU A 9 56.38 15.45 -10.46
C LEU A 9 55.90 16.70 -9.71
N LYS A 10 56.81 17.65 -9.41
CA LYS A 10 56.43 18.94 -8.81
C LYS A 10 55.65 19.82 -9.77
N SER A 11 56.07 19.92 -11.05
CA SER A 11 55.35 20.71 -12.03
C SER A 11 53.98 20.14 -12.38
N THR A 12 53.85 18.81 -12.39
CA THR A 12 52.55 18.13 -12.58
C THR A 12 51.63 18.30 -11.37
N ALA A 13 52.18 18.27 -10.16
CA ALA A 13 51.41 18.51 -8.92
C ALA A 13 50.91 19.96 -8.80
N TYR A 14 51.69 20.94 -9.26
CA TYR A 14 51.28 22.35 -9.29
C TYR A 14 50.22 22.61 -10.39
N ALA A 15 50.33 21.99 -11.56
CA ALA A 15 49.35 22.13 -12.64
C ALA A 15 48.02 21.46 -12.29
N THR A 16 48.05 20.28 -11.68
CA THR A 16 46.82 19.60 -11.19
C THR A 16 46.21 20.26 -9.96
N GLY A 17 47.02 20.82 -9.04
CA GLY A 17 46.55 21.58 -7.90
C GLY A 17 45.85 22.88 -8.27
N ALA A 18 46.40 23.62 -9.23
CA ALA A 18 45.81 24.88 -9.74
C ALA A 18 44.52 24.62 -10.54
N ALA A 19 44.45 23.55 -11.33
CA ALA A 19 43.24 23.16 -12.03
C ALA A 19 42.13 22.66 -11.06
N MET A 20 42.51 21.99 -9.96
CA MET A 20 41.54 21.58 -8.93
C MET A 20 40.99 22.72 -8.06
N MET A 21 41.73 23.84 -7.94
CA MET A 21 41.24 25.01 -7.18
C MET A 21 40.20 25.85 -7.94
N THR A 22 40.11 25.69 -9.26
CA THR A 22 39.13 26.42 -10.09
C THR A 22 37.90 25.59 -10.45
N TYR A 23 38.00 24.27 -10.36
CA TYR A 23 36.88 23.37 -10.61
C TYR A 23 36.34 22.81 -9.30
N ASN A 24 35.26 23.42 -8.80
CA ASN A 24 34.49 22.86 -7.71
C ASN A 24 33.34 22.03 -8.31
N PRO A 25 33.48 20.68 -8.40
CA PRO A 25 32.45 19.84 -8.98
C PRO A 25 31.13 19.91 -8.20
N TYR A 26 31.20 20.20 -6.91
CA TYR A 26 30.01 20.40 -6.09
C TYR A 26 29.30 21.73 -6.40
N LYS A 27 30.04 22.77 -6.81
CA LYS A 27 29.46 24.05 -7.23
C LYS A 27 28.77 23.91 -8.58
N ALA A 28 29.40 23.22 -9.53
CA ALA A 28 28.82 22.93 -10.84
C ALA A 28 27.59 22.00 -10.74
N LEU A 29 27.60 21.02 -9.84
CA LEU A 29 26.43 20.20 -9.52
C LEU A 29 25.34 21.02 -8.86
N ALA A 30 25.68 21.92 -7.93
CA ALA A 30 24.72 22.80 -7.27
C ALA A 30 24.09 23.84 -8.20
N GLU A 31 24.82 24.30 -9.22
CA GLU A 31 24.33 25.24 -10.24
C GLU A 31 23.43 24.55 -11.28
N ASN A 32 23.53 23.24 -11.47
CA ASN A 32 22.72 22.45 -12.38
C ASN A 32 21.48 21.81 -11.73
N ILE A 33 21.30 21.95 -10.40
CA ILE A 33 20.04 21.62 -9.77
C ILE A 33 19.04 22.70 -10.16
N PRO A 34 17.94 22.39 -10.83
CA PRO A 34 16.94 23.38 -11.20
C PRO A 34 16.51 24.19 -9.96
N HIS A 35 16.45 25.52 -10.09
CA HIS A 35 16.07 26.43 -8.98
C HIS A 35 14.73 26.07 -8.31
N ASN A 36 13.87 25.33 -9.00
CA ASN A 36 12.56 24.85 -8.55
C ASN A 36 12.62 23.90 -7.34
N PHE A 37 13.81 23.41 -6.97
CA PHE A 37 13.96 22.48 -5.82
C PHE A 37 14.39 23.19 -4.52
N ARG A 38 14.63 24.50 -4.54
CA ARG A 38 15.39 25.11 -3.44
C ARG A 38 14.55 25.72 -2.32
N THR A 39 13.44 26.34 -2.63
CA THR A 39 12.52 26.90 -1.62
C THR A 39 11.16 27.16 -2.25
N GLY A 40 10.10 26.92 -1.50
CA GLY A 40 8.73 27.17 -1.93
C GLY A 40 7.77 26.94 -0.77
N LYS A 41 6.51 27.18 -1.02
CA LYS A 41 5.44 26.85 -0.08
C LYS A 41 4.65 25.67 -0.64
N MET A 42 4.37 24.72 0.19
CA MET A 42 3.46 23.61 -0.14
C MET A 42 2.02 24.04 0.14
N ASN A 43 1.19 24.01 -0.87
CA ASN A 43 -0.23 24.34 -0.75
C ASN A 43 -1.07 23.07 -0.72
N LEU A 44 -1.82 22.85 0.37
CA LEU A 44 -2.68 21.70 0.60
C LEU A 44 -4.11 22.05 0.23
N THR A 45 -4.71 21.25 -0.65
CA THR A 45 -6.15 21.27 -0.93
C THR A 45 -6.75 19.88 -0.80
N TYR A 46 -8.03 19.81 -0.45
CA TYR A 46 -8.71 18.52 -0.30
C TYR A 46 -10.21 18.66 -0.54
N ARG A 47 -10.84 17.60 -1.01
CA ARG A 47 -12.27 17.55 -1.27
C ARG A 47 -12.85 16.16 -1.01
N PRO A 48 -14.09 16.08 -0.46
CA PRO A 48 -14.79 14.81 -0.32
C PRO A 48 -15.18 14.27 -1.71
N TYR A 49 -15.20 12.94 -1.80
CA TYR A 49 -15.69 12.22 -2.96
C TYR A 49 -16.32 10.89 -2.50
N THR A 50 -17.26 10.36 -3.28
CA THR A 50 -17.90 9.08 -2.97
C THR A 50 -17.67 8.10 -4.10
N LEU A 51 -17.06 6.97 -3.79
CA LEU A 51 -16.89 5.87 -4.73
C LEU A 51 -18.20 5.08 -4.85
N GLU A 52 -18.57 4.76 -6.08
CA GLU A 52 -19.70 3.91 -6.42
C GLU A 52 -19.18 2.51 -6.77
N LEU A 53 -19.69 1.49 -6.08
CA LEU A 53 -19.27 0.10 -6.34
C LEU A 53 -20.01 -0.48 -7.54
N LYS A 54 -19.34 -1.33 -8.31
CA LYS A 54 -19.94 -2.06 -9.45
C LYS A 54 -21.00 -3.04 -8.98
N HIS A 55 -20.77 -3.68 -7.82
CA HIS A 55 -21.66 -4.63 -7.17
C HIS A 55 -21.77 -4.31 -5.69
N VAL A 56 -22.80 -4.82 -5.03
CA VAL A 56 -22.88 -4.81 -3.57
C VAL A 56 -21.65 -5.57 -3.03
N PHE A 57 -20.91 -4.93 -2.14
CA PHE A 57 -19.74 -5.52 -1.49
C PHE A 57 -20.11 -5.98 -0.09
N THR A 58 -20.14 -7.30 0.11
CA THR A 58 -20.51 -7.93 1.35
C THR A 58 -19.34 -8.69 1.97
N ILE A 59 -19.05 -8.38 3.23
CA ILE A 59 -18.11 -9.10 4.12
C ILE A 59 -18.84 -9.71 5.29
N ALA A 60 -18.12 -10.36 6.21
CA ALA A 60 -18.73 -11.01 7.38
C ALA A 60 -19.68 -10.07 8.16
N THR A 61 -19.29 -8.80 8.33
CA THR A 61 -19.93 -7.85 9.27
C THR A 61 -20.82 -6.78 8.62
N ASN A 62 -20.66 -6.49 7.31
CA ASN A 62 -21.44 -5.41 6.66
C ASN A 62 -21.59 -5.61 5.15
N SER A 63 -22.51 -4.83 4.56
CA SER A 63 -22.69 -4.71 3.10
C SER A 63 -22.79 -3.24 2.73
N ARG A 64 -22.22 -2.86 1.56
CA ARG A 64 -22.24 -1.47 1.05
C ARG A 64 -22.25 -1.41 -0.47
N THR A 65 -22.72 -0.28 -1.00
CA THR A 65 -22.73 0.05 -2.43
C THR A 65 -21.84 1.26 -2.76
N THR A 66 -21.36 1.94 -1.73
CA THR A 66 -20.50 3.12 -1.84
C THR A 66 -19.37 3.06 -0.81
N THR A 67 -18.30 3.84 -1.05
CA THR A 67 -17.25 4.08 -0.05
C THR A 67 -16.93 5.57 -0.04
N PRO A 68 -16.98 6.25 1.12
CA PRO A 68 -16.54 7.63 1.22
C PRO A 68 -15.02 7.71 1.10
N ILE A 69 -14.52 8.72 0.38
CA ILE A 69 -13.10 9.06 0.29
C ILE A 69 -12.90 10.57 0.39
N VAL A 70 -11.69 10.99 0.75
CA VAL A 70 -11.24 12.38 0.59
C VAL A 70 -10.03 12.38 -0.33
N LEU A 71 -10.10 13.18 -1.38
CA LEU A 71 -9.00 13.42 -2.31
C LEU A 71 -8.16 14.58 -1.81
N THR A 72 -6.85 14.43 -1.89
CA THR A 72 -5.88 15.40 -1.38
C THR A 72 -4.89 15.77 -2.48
N GLU A 73 -4.59 17.05 -2.61
CA GLU A 73 -3.61 17.59 -3.54
C GLU A 73 -2.61 18.44 -2.77
N ILE A 74 -1.32 18.27 -3.03
CA ILE A 74 -0.24 19.11 -2.49
C ILE A 74 0.51 19.70 -3.68
N GLU A 75 0.42 21.02 -3.83
CA GLU A 75 1.12 21.74 -4.90
C GLU A 75 2.40 22.37 -4.33
N PHE A 76 3.50 22.25 -5.10
CA PHE A 76 4.78 22.89 -4.81
C PHE A 76 5.43 23.31 -6.14
N ASN A 77 5.62 24.62 -6.33
CA ASN A 77 6.26 25.20 -7.51
C ASN A 77 5.68 24.71 -8.86
N GLY A 78 4.36 24.58 -8.92
CA GLY A 78 3.64 24.15 -10.14
C GLY A 78 3.58 22.63 -10.34
N VAL A 79 4.15 21.85 -9.43
CA VAL A 79 4.03 20.38 -9.43
C VAL A 79 2.99 19.96 -8.40
N VAL A 80 2.06 19.09 -8.80
CA VAL A 80 0.97 18.61 -7.92
C VAL A 80 1.16 17.13 -7.61
N GLY A 81 1.19 16.82 -6.32
CA GLY A 81 1.11 15.47 -5.80
C GLY A 81 -0.32 15.13 -5.37
N TYR A 82 -0.78 13.92 -5.67
CA TYR A 82 -2.13 13.43 -5.40
C TYR A 82 -2.14 12.40 -4.30
N GLY A 83 -3.17 12.46 -3.44
CA GLY A 83 -3.38 11.50 -2.37
C GLY A 83 -4.87 11.21 -2.15
N GLU A 84 -5.13 10.17 -1.39
CA GLU A 84 -6.47 9.69 -1.11
C GLU A 84 -6.59 9.12 0.29
N ALA A 85 -7.66 9.46 1.00
CA ALA A 85 -8.10 8.81 2.23
C ALA A 85 -9.34 7.97 1.92
N SER A 86 -9.25 6.64 1.95
CA SER A 86 -10.42 5.77 1.86
C SER A 86 -10.86 5.35 3.26
N MET A 87 -12.16 5.46 3.53
CA MET A 87 -12.74 5.35 4.87
C MET A 87 -13.75 4.20 4.97
N PRO A 88 -13.29 2.94 4.98
CA PRO A 88 -14.19 1.84 5.29
C PRO A 88 -14.68 1.93 6.73
N PRO A 89 -15.89 1.40 7.04
CA PRO A 89 -16.53 1.58 8.36
C PRO A 89 -15.67 1.22 9.57
N TYR A 90 -14.81 0.21 9.45
CA TYR A 90 -14.03 -0.26 10.61
C TYR A 90 -12.86 0.67 11.00
N LEU A 91 -12.45 1.61 10.15
CA LEU A 91 -11.48 2.64 10.51
C LEU A 91 -12.10 3.77 11.34
N GLY A 92 -13.44 3.90 11.30
CA GLY A 92 -14.18 4.88 12.10
C GLY A 92 -14.03 6.33 11.62
N GLU A 93 -13.40 6.56 10.44
CA GLU A 93 -13.27 7.89 9.84
C GLU A 93 -14.45 8.19 8.91
N THR A 94 -14.75 9.48 8.75
CA THR A 94 -15.81 10.02 7.90
C THR A 94 -15.28 11.21 7.09
N HIS A 95 -16.04 11.67 6.08
CA HIS A 95 -15.71 12.91 5.37
C HIS A 95 -15.40 14.06 6.34
N ASP A 96 -16.24 14.24 7.37
CA ASP A 96 -16.09 15.33 8.33
C ASP A 96 -14.84 15.14 9.21
N SER A 97 -14.59 13.95 9.72
CA SER A 97 -13.43 13.69 10.58
C SER A 97 -12.10 13.85 9.82
N VAL A 98 -12.05 13.37 8.57
CA VAL A 98 -10.86 13.53 7.72
C VAL A 98 -10.64 15.00 7.37
N GLN A 99 -11.67 15.73 6.94
CA GLN A 99 -11.54 17.16 6.65
C GLN A 99 -11.17 17.97 7.90
N ALA A 100 -11.75 17.64 9.06
CA ALA A 100 -11.38 18.28 10.34
C ALA A 100 -9.93 17.98 10.75
N PHE A 101 -9.37 16.82 10.41
CA PHE A 101 -7.94 16.55 10.59
C PHE A 101 -7.10 17.36 9.61
N LEU A 102 -7.42 17.32 8.30
CA LEU A 102 -6.67 18.00 7.25
C LEU A 102 -6.63 19.53 7.43
N SER A 103 -7.70 20.13 7.98
CA SER A 103 -7.74 21.56 8.29
C SER A 103 -6.72 22.02 9.34
N LYS A 104 -6.15 21.10 10.12
CA LYS A 104 -5.10 21.38 11.13
C LYS A 104 -3.69 21.30 10.53
N VAL A 105 -3.55 20.76 9.32
CA VAL A 105 -2.26 20.55 8.67
C VAL A 105 -1.79 21.85 8.03
N ASP A 106 -0.69 22.41 8.54
CA ASP A 106 -0.02 23.55 7.95
C ASP A 106 1.31 23.12 7.30
N LEU A 107 1.28 22.95 5.99
CA LEU A 107 2.47 22.60 5.20
C LEU A 107 3.34 23.82 4.88
N ASN A 108 2.86 25.07 5.08
CA ASN A 108 3.64 26.28 4.82
C ASN A 108 4.84 26.45 5.77
N ARG A 109 4.84 25.72 6.89
CA ARG A 109 5.96 25.72 7.86
C ARG A 109 7.19 24.96 7.35
N TYR A 110 7.07 24.24 6.24
CA TYR A 110 8.16 23.47 5.64
C TYR A 110 8.54 24.07 4.29
N GLU A 111 9.83 24.34 4.12
CA GLU A 111 10.37 24.92 2.87
C GLU A 111 10.80 23.85 1.86
N ASN A 112 11.02 22.62 2.34
CA ASN A 112 11.58 21.52 1.56
C ASN A 112 10.66 20.29 1.61
N PRO A 113 9.99 19.91 0.51
CA PRO A 113 9.12 18.74 0.48
C PRO A 113 9.87 17.40 0.62
N PHE A 114 11.21 17.39 0.47
CA PHE A 114 12.02 16.18 0.62
C PHE A 114 12.24 15.78 2.09
N ASP A 115 11.92 16.63 3.05
CA ASP A 115 12.04 16.34 4.48
C ASP A 115 10.88 15.45 4.98
N LEU A 116 10.55 14.40 4.20
CA LEU A 116 9.40 13.52 4.40
C LEU A 116 9.31 12.95 5.82
N GLU A 117 10.44 12.54 6.40
CA GLU A 117 10.46 11.97 7.76
C GLU A 117 9.99 12.99 8.79
N THR A 118 10.48 14.22 8.72
CA THR A 118 10.10 15.29 9.64
C THR A 118 8.64 15.68 9.45
N ILE A 119 8.25 15.95 8.19
CA ILE A 119 6.89 16.40 7.85
C ILE A 119 5.85 15.36 8.30
N LEU A 120 6.05 14.09 7.91
CA LEU A 120 5.09 13.03 8.18
C LEU A 120 5.07 12.61 9.65
N ASN A 121 6.18 12.74 10.37
CA ASN A 121 6.21 12.54 11.81
C ASN A 121 5.41 13.62 12.54
N ASP A 122 5.61 14.89 12.19
CA ASP A 122 4.86 15.99 12.78
C ASP A 122 3.35 15.87 12.51
N ILE A 123 2.97 15.43 11.29
CA ILE A 123 1.58 15.16 10.93
C ILE A 123 0.99 13.99 11.75
N ASP A 124 1.77 12.95 11.97
CA ASP A 124 1.31 11.82 12.80
C ASP A 124 1.05 12.23 14.25
N LEU A 125 1.81 13.20 14.77
CA LEU A 125 1.68 13.73 16.11
C LEU A 125 0.56 14.77 16.29
N LEU A 126 -0.05 15.31 15.21
CA LEU A 126 -1.11 16.32 15.30
C LEU A 126 -2.35 15.84 16.05
N ALA A 127 -2.69 14.57 15.91
CA ALA A 127 -3.78 13.93 16.65
C ALA A 127 -3.61 12.42 16.65
N PRO A 128 -4.06 11.71 17.69
CA PRO A 128 -4.19 10.26 17.68
C PRO A 128 -5.21 9.83 16.62
N HIS A 129 -5.14 8.58 16.18
CA HIS A 129 -6.03 8.03 15.15
C HIS A 129 -5.90 8.71 13.78
N ASN A 130 -6.98 8.79 13.02
CA ASN A 130 -7.04 9.39 11.67
C ASN A 130 -6.03 8.79 10.66
N PRO A 131 -5.88 7.45 10.59
CA PRO A 131 -4.87 6.85 9.74
C PRO A 131 -5.10 7.10 8.25
N ALA A 132 -6.35 7.13 7.79
CA ALA A 132 -6.65 7.41 6.38
C ALA A 132 -6.37 8.88 6.01
N ALA A 133 -6.72 9.84 6.90
CA ALA A 133 -6.38 11.24 6.68
C ALA A 133 -4.86 11.45 6.59
N LYS A 134 -4.09 10.82 7.47
CA LYS A 134 -2.61 10.85 7.45
C LYS A 134 -2.06 10.20 6.18
N ALA A 135 -2.63 9.06 5.77
CA ALA A 135 -2.25 8.37 4.55
C ALA A 135 -2.44 9.24 3.30
N SER A 136 -3.50 10.03 3.24
CA SER A 136 -3.75 10.90 2.08
C SER A 136 -2.66 11.95 1.89
N ILE A 137 -2.13 12.51 2.98
CA ILE A 137 -1.02 13.47 2.94
C ILE A 137 0.29 12.77 2.59
N ASP A 138 0.55 11.61 3.21
CA ASP A 138 1.74 10.81 2.94
C ASP A 138 1.81 10.42 1.45
N ILE A 139 0.71 9.91 0.89
CA ILE A 139 0.63 9.53 -0.52
C ILE A 139 0.86 10.76 -1.43
N ALA A 140 0.21 11.90 -1.11
CA ALA A 140 0.36 13.12 -1.90
C ALA A 140 1.80 13.68 -1.86
N LEU A 141 2.46 13.64 -0.70
CA LEU A 141 3.87 14.04 -0.58
C LEU A 141 4.80 13.09 -1.32
N HIS A 142 4.56 11.77 -1.26
CA HIS A 142 5.35 10.81 -2.04
C HIS A 142 5.15 11.03 -3.54
N ASP A 143 3.92 11.28 -4.00
CA ASP A 143 3.66 11.57 -5.40
C ASP A 143 4.38 12.86 -5.84
N LEU A 144 4.27 13.92 -5.05
CA LEU A 144 4.95 15.19 -5.29
C LEU A 144 6.48 15.00 -5.38
N VAL A 145 7.09 14.40 -4.36
CA VAL A 145 8.56 14.21 -4.29
C VAL A 145 9.05 13.35 -5.43
N GLY A 146 8.39 12.25 -5.74
CA GLY A 146 8.75 11.40 -6.87
C GLY A 146 8.65 12.12 -8.22
N LYS A 147 7.65 13.01 -8.40
CA LYS A 147 7.53 13.89 -9.58
C LYS A 147 8.65 14.91 -9.64
N LEU A 148 8.99 15.55 -8.53
CA LEU A 148 10.12 16.46 -8.45
C LEU A 148 11.45 15.77 -8.78
N MET A 149 11.63 14.53 -8.35
CA MET A 149 12.80 13.70 -8.69
C MET A 149 12.75 13.12 -10.11
N ASN A 150 11.62 13.24 -10.80
CA ASN A 150 11.34 12.58 -12.08
C ASN A 150 11.57 11.05 -12.01
N GLN A 151 11.17 10.42 -10.89
CA GLN A 151 11.34 8.99 -10.65
C GLN A 151 10.08 8.37 -10.03
N PRO A 152 9.71 7.13 -10.43
CA PRO A 152 8.71 6.34 -9.71
C PRO A 152 9.28 5.78 -8.40
N TRP A 153 8.44 5.63 -7.38
CA TRP A 153 8.90 5.22 -6.04
C TRP A 153 9.53 3.84 -5.99
N TYR A 154 9.11 2.87 -6.80
CA TYR A 154 9.79 1.57 -6.84
C TYR A 154 11.27 1.70 -7.25
N ASN A 155 11.62 2.65 -8.15
CA ASN A 155 13.00 2.96 -8.49
C ASN A 155 13.75 3.63 -7.35
N ILE A 156 13.11 4.60 -6.66
CA ILE A 156 13.70 5.30 -5.51
C ILE A 156 14.03 4.31 -4.40
N TRP A 157 13.18 3.32 -4.17
CA TRP A 157 13.41 2.25 -3.21
C TRP A 157 14.33 1.12 -3.73
N GLY A 158 14.72 1.15 -5.00
CA GLY A 158 15.57 0.13 -5.62
C GLY A 158 14.85 -1.21 -5.85
N TYR A 159 13.54 -1.21 -6.06
CA TYR A 159 12.74 -2.41 -6.28
C TYR A 159 12.61 -2.73 -7.77
N ASP A 160 12.69 -4.02 -8.12
CA ASP A 160 12.42 -4.49 -9.47
C ASP A 160 10.91 -4.66 -9.69
N LYS A 161 10.29 -3.75 -10.44
CA LYS A 161 8.85 -3.76 -10.74
C LYS A 161 8.34 -5.08 -11.35
N ASN A 162 9.21 -5.84 -12.03
CA ASN A 162 8.83 -7.11 -12.66
C ASN A 162 8.57 -8.23 -11.64
N LYS A 163 9.02 -8.05 -10.40
CA LYS A 163 8.79 -8.97 -9.28
C LYS A 163 7.43 -8.78 -8.60
N ALA A 164 6.65 -7.77 -8.99
CA ALA A 164 5.30 -7.60 -8.49
C ALA A 164 4.48 -8.89 -8.73
N PRO A 165 3.76 -9.40 -7.72
CA PRO A 165 2.98 -10.65 -7.84
C PRO A 165 1.70 -10.43 -8.64
N PHE A 166 0.97 -11.52 -8.89
CA PHE A 166 -0.42 -11.44 -9.28
C PHE A 166 -1.25 -10.90 -8.13
N THR A 167 -2.19 -9.98 -8.41
CA THR A 167 -3.20 -9.58 -7.43
C THR A 167 -4.29 -10.63 -7.35
N SER A 168 -4.87 -10.81 -6.18
CA SER A 168 -6.14 -11.51 -6.04
C SER A 168 -7.28 -10.68 -6.63
N PHE A 169 -8.37 -11.34 -7.00
CA PHE A 169 -9.64 -10.73 -7.35
C PHE A 169 -10.69 -11.14 -6.32
N THR A 170 -11.39 -10.17 -5.74
CA THR A 170 -12.26 -10.40 -4.58
C THR A 170 -13.64 -10.87 -4.98
N ILE A 171 -14.06 -12.01 -4.41
CA ILE A 171 -15.41 -12.54 -4.45
C ILE A 171 -16.03 -12.37 -3.06
N GLY A 172 -16.98 -11.43 -2.94
CA GLY A 172 -17.74 -11.20 -1.71
C GLY A 172 -18.75 -12.30 -1.43
N ILE A 173 -19.25 -12.35 -0.21
CA ILE A 173 -20.30 -13.29 0.21
C ILE A 173 -21.59 -12.96 -0.55
N ASP A 174 -22.16 -13.96 -1.23
CA ASP A 174 -23.37 -13.82 -2.06
C ASP A 174 -24.09 -15.17 -2.21
N THR A 175 -25.18 -15.19 -2.97
CA THR A 175 -25.87 -16.45 -3.33
C THR A 175 -25.00 -17.34 -4.23
N PRO A 176 -25.20 -18.68 -4.20
CA PRO A 176 -24.41 -19.62 -5.01
C PRO A 176 -24.30 -19.26 -6.50
N ASP A 177 -25.42 -18.83 -7.13
CA ASP A 177 -25.43 -18.46 -8.52
C ASP A 177 -24.59 -17.23 -8.83
N VAL A 178 -24.68 -16.20 -7.98
CA VAL A 178 -23.89 -14.97 -8.09
C VAL A 178 -22.39 -15.26 -7.86
N VAL A 179 -22.06 -16.11 -6.88
CA VAL A 179 -20.69 -16.54 -6.63
C VAL A 179 -20.10 -17.25 -7.85
N ARG A 180 -20.81 -18.22 -8.43
CA ARG A 180 -20.38 -18.90 -9.66
C ARG A 180 -20.23 -17.94 -10.84
N GLN A 181 -21.15 -16.99 -10.99
CA GLN A 181 -21.06 -15.98 -12.05
C GLN A 181 -19.83 -15.07 -11.89
N LYS A 182 -19.61 -14.52 -10.70
CA LYS A 182 -18.42 -13.69 -10.40
C LYS A 182 -17.12 -14.48 -10.59
N THR A 183 -17.12 -15.77 -10.25
CA THR A 183 -15.96 -16.65 -10.46
C THR A 183 -15.63 -16.83 -11.94
N LYS A 184 -16.64 -16.95 -12.82
CA LYS A 184 -16.46 -16.98 -14.27
C LYS A 184 -15.94 -15.66 -14.83
N GLU A 185 -16.48 -14.52 -14.35
CA GLU A 185 -16.02 -13.19 -14.74
C GLU A 185 -14.56 -12.93 -14.33
N ALA A 186 -14.07 -13.64 -13.30
CA ALA A 186 -12.69 -13.56 -12.85
C ALA A 186 -11.70 -14.48 -13.62
N GLU A 187 -12.02 -14.89 -14.84
CA GLU A 187 -11.20 -15.85 -15.63
C GLU A 187 -9.79 -15.32 -15.90
N GLU A 188 -9.62 -14.02 -16.12
CA GLU A 188 -8.30 -13.42 -16.38
C GLU A 188 -7.37 -13.38 -15.16
N TYR A 189 -7.92 -13.46 -13.94
CA TYR A 189 -7.14 -13.42 -12.70
C TYR A 189 -6.55 -14.77 -12.36
N LYS A 190 -5.36 -14.78 -11.75
CA LYS A 190 -4.62 -16.02 -11.40
C LYS A 190 -4.86 -16.49 -9.98
N VAL A 191 -5.35 -15.61 -9.12
CA VAL A 191 -5.66 -15.87 -7.71
C VAL A 191 -7.01 -15.23 -7.38
N LEU A 192 -7.84 -15.93 -6.63
CA LEU A 192 -9.11 -15.40 -6.13
C LEU A 192 -8.99 -15.11 -4.64
N LYS A 193 -9.55 -13.99 -4.17
CA LYS A 193 -9.77 -13.72 -2.74
C LYS A 193 -11.23 -13.96 -2.41
N VAL A 194 -11.49 -14.81 -1.43
CA VAL A 194 -12.85 -15.21 -1.05
C VAL A 194 -13.15 -14.72 0.35
N LYS A 195 -14.22 -13.94 0.48
CA LYS A 195 -14.72 -13.49 1.78
C LYS A 195 -15.48 -14.62 2.46
N LEU A 196 -15.09 -14.93 3.69
CA LEU A 196 -15.62 -15.97 4.55
C LEU A 196 -16.05 -15.37 5.90
N GLY A 197 -16.31 -16.21 6.91
CA GLY A 197 -16.65 -15.82 8.28
C GLY A 197 -18.13 -15.96 8.61
N ARG A 198 -18.85 -16.79 7.83
CA ARG A 198 -20.26 -17.13 8.08
C ARG A 198 -20.47 -18.65 8.03
N ASP A 199 -21.64 -19.10 8.41
CA ASP A 199 -22.00 -20.53 8.36
C ASP A 199 -22.00 -21.11 6.92
N THR A 200 -21.98 -20.24 5.90
CA THR A 200 -21.94 -20.61 4.47
C THR A 200 -20.53 -20.75 3.92
N ASP A 201 -19.48 -20.71 4.72
CA ASP A 201 -18.08 -20.70 4.26
C ASP A 201 -17.74 -21.90 3.35
N LYS A 202 -18.17 -23.12 3.71
CA LYS A 202 -17.93 -24.31 2.89
C LYS A 202 -18.67 -24.23 1.56
N GLU A 203 -19.95 -23.83 1.59
CA GLU A 203 -20.75 -23.64 0.39
C GLU A 203 -20.13 -22.62 -0.56
N MET A 204 -19.59 -21.51 -0.05
CA MET A 204 -18.86 -20.52 -0.83
C MET A 204 -17.69 -21.14 -1.61
N ILE A 205 -16.83 -21.88 -0.92
CA ILE A 205 -15.66 -22.53 -1.52
C ILE A 205 -16.08 -23.61 -2.53
N GLU A 206 -17.05 -24.46 -2.22
CA GLU A 206 -17.58 -25.51 -3.10
C GLU A 206 -18.15 -24.91 -4.40
N ASN A 207 -18.90 -23.82 -4.31
CA ASN A 207 -19.42 -23.10 -5.47
C ASN A 207 -18.31 -22.56 -6.36
N ILE A 208 -17.25 -22.00 -5.79
CA ILE A 208 -16.10 -21.54 -6.56
C ILE A 208 -15.36 -22.72 -7.20
N ARG A 209 -15.15 -23.82 -6.46
CA ARG A 209 -14.49 -25.01 -6.96
C ARG A 209 -15.27 -25.73 -8.06
N SER A 210 -16.59 -25.58 -8.10
CA SER A 210 -17.39 -26.06 -9.24
C SER A 210 -17.09 -25.34 -10.56
N VAL A 211 -16.38 -24.21 -10.50
CA VAL A 211 -16.07 -23.35 -11.67
C VAL A 211 -14.58 -23.32 -12.00
N THR A 212 -13.69 -23.39 -10.99
CA THR A 212 -12.25 -23.19 -11.21
C THR A 212 -11.37 -23.87 -10.15
N ASP A 213 -10.16 -24.29 -10.56
CA ASP A 213 -9.11 -24.84 -9.69
C ASP A 213 -8.05 -23.80 -9.31
N LYS A 214 -8.25 -22.51 -9.61
CA LYS A 214 -7.29 -21.43 -9.28
C LYS A 214 -6.99 -21.38 -7.78
N PRO A 215 -5.76 -20.99 -7.38
CA PRO A 215 -5.46 -20.73 -5.98
C PRO A 215 -6.43 -19.72 -5.36
N ILE A 216 -6.86 -19.99 -4.13
CA ILE A 216 -7.73 -19.11 -3.35
C ILE A 216 -6.95 -18.59 -2.15
N THR A 217 -6.99 -17.28 -1.94
CA THR A 217 -6.73 -16.66 -0.64
C THR A 217 -8.09 -16.40 0.03
N SER A 218 -8.22 -16.64 1.32
CA SER A 218 -9.47 -16.39 2.02
C SER A 218 -9.31 -15.32 3.07
N ASP A 219 -10.35 -14.50 3.26
CA ASP A 219 -10.41 -13.46 4.27
C ASP A 219 -11.68 -13.64 5.11
N VAL A 220 -11.47 -13.93 6.37
CA VAL A 220 -12.55 -14.25 7.31
C VAL A 220 -13.07 -13.01 8.02
N ASN A 221 -12.35 -11.90 7.95
CA ASN A 221 -12.70 -10.63 8.60
C ASN A 221 -13.14 -10.81 10.05
N GLN A 222 -12.37 -11.58 10.83
CA GLN A 222 -12.60 -11.86 12.25
C GLN A 222 -13.84 -12.73 12.56
N GLY A 223 -14.40 -13.41 11.55
CA GLY A 223 -15.72 -14.07 11.66
C GLY A 223 -15.74 -15.35 12.49
N TRP A 224 -14.61 -16.03 12.70
CA TRP A 224 -14.58 -17.26 13.48
C TRP A 224 -14.34 -17.02 14.97
N THR A 225 -15.14 -17.67 15.83
CA THR A 225 -15.08 -17.44 17.28
C THR A 225 -14.63 -18.64 18.10
N ASN A 226 -14.51 -19.82 17.49
CA ASN A 226 -14.04 -21.05 18.15
C ASN A 226 -12.78 -21.54 17.45
N LYS A 227 -11.65 -21.64 18.18
CA LYS A 227 -10.34 -21.95 17.63
C LYS A 227 -10.19 -23.40 17.14
N GLU A 228 -10.87 -24.35 17.81
CA GLU A 228 -10.82 -25.75 17.44
C GLU A 228 -11.55 -25.94 16.09
N ARG A 229 -12.75 -25.38 15.95
CA ARG A 229 -13.48 -25.38 14.67
C ARG A 229 -12.75 -24.59 13.57
N ALA A 230 -12.09 -23.51 13.94
CA ALA A 230 -11.23 -22.76 13.00
C ALA A 230 -10.10 -23.64 12.48
N LEU A 231 -9.45 -24.42 13.34
CA LEU A 231 -8.40 -25.37 12.91
C LEU A 231 -8.94 -26.45 11.97
N GLU A 232 -10.10 -27.03 12.29
CA GLU A 232 -10.76 -28.01 11.39
C GLU A 232 -11.08 -27.37 10.03
N MET A 233 -11.57 -26.11 10.03
CA MET A 233 -11.84 -25.37 8.80
C MET A 233 -10.56 -25.10 7.99
N LEU A 234 -9.44 -24.74 8.64
CA LEU A 234 -8.15 -24.53 7.97
C LEU A 234 -7.65 -25.81 7.25
N HIS A 235 -7.81 -26.98 7.87
CA HIS A 235 -7.49 -28.24 7.20
C HIS A 235 -8.38 -28.48 5.98
N TRP A 236 -9.71 -28.30 6.17
CA TRP A 236 -10.66 -28.44 5.07
C TRP A 236 -10.38 -27.47 3.92
N LEU A 237 -10.08 -26.20 4.21
CA LEU A 237 -9.75 -25.19 3.22
C LEU A 237 -8.47 -25.54 2.45
N LYS A 238 -7.44 -26.06 3.12
CA LYS A 238 -6.23 -26.55 2.48
C LYS A 238 -6.53 -27.64 1.45
N ASP A 239 -7.36 -28.61 1.82
CA ASP A 239 -7.77 -29.73 0.93
C ASP A 239 -8.59 -29.22 -0.27
N HIS A 240 -9.17 -28.01 -0.16
CA HIS A 240 -9.92 -27.34 -1.23
C HIS A 240 -9.09 -26.25 -1.96
N GLY A 241 -7.75 -26.29 -1.86
CA GLY A 241 -6.86 -25.45 -2.66
C GLY A 241 -6.76 -24.00 -2.19
N VAL A 242 -7.17 -23.70 -0.94
CA VAL A 242 -6.86 -22.43 -0.30
C VAL A 242 -5.37 -22.41 0.06
N VAL A 243 -4.69 -21.29 -0.19
CA VAL A 243 -3.24 -21.14 0.00
C VAL A 243 -2.85 -20.24 1.17
N MET A 244 -3.80 -19.49 1.71
CA MET A 244 -3.60 -18.56 2.82
C MET A 244 -4.93 -18.13 3.40
N VAL A 245 -4.98 -17.84 4.71
CA VAL A 245 -6.15 -17.31 5.41
C VAL A 245 -5.80 -16.00 6.11
N GLU A 246 -6.61 -14.96 5.87
CA GLU A 246 -6.47 -13.64 6.45
C GLU A 246 -7.45 -13.47 7.60
N GLN A 247 -6.96 -12.93 8.74
CA GLN A 247 -7.67 -12.56 9.97
C GLN A 247 -8.84 -13.50 10.35
N PRO A 248 -8.54 -14.74 10.74
CA PRO A 248 -9.58 -15.75 10.99
C PRO A 248 -10.45 -15.43 12.21
N MET A 249 -9.87 -14.84 13.25
CA MET A 249 -10.52 -14.60 14.53
C MET A 249 -10.41 -13.12 14.94
N PRO A 250 -11.26 -12.63 15.90
CA PRO A 250 -11.17 -11.30 16.47
C PRO A 250 -9.74 -10.98 16.94
N LYS A 251 -9.25 -9.80 16.59
CA LYS A 251 -7.87 -9.36 16.85
C LYS A 251 -7.50 -9.32 18.34
N GLU A 252 -8.50 -9.20 19.22
CA GLU A 252 -8.32 -9.20 20.67
C GLU A 252 -8.03 -10.60 21.24
N ARG A 253 -8.32 -11.65 20.46
CA ARG A 253 -8.11 -13.05 20.88
C ARG A 253 -6.69 -13.53 20.56
N ILE A 254 -5.68 -12.80 21.03
CA ILE A 254 -4.26 -13.01 20.72
C ILE A 254 -3.81 -14.45 21.04
N ASP A 255 -4.16 -14.99 22.21
CA ASP A 255 -3.74 -16.34 22.61
C ASP A 255 -4.36 -17.43 21.71
N ASP A 256 -5.62 -17.26 21.32
CA ASP A 256 -6.28 -18.20 20.41
C ASP A 256 -5.71 -18.10 18.99
N LEU A 257 -5.39 -16.90 18.53
CA LEU A 257 -4.72 -16.68 17.25
C LEU A 257 -3.31 -17.31 17.25
N ALA A 258 -2.52 -17.12 18.29
CA ALA A 258 -1.20 -17.74 18.43
C ALA A 258 -1.30 -19.28 18.45
N TRP A 259 -2.24 -19.82 19.21
CA TRP A 259 -2.50 -21.27 19.29
C TRP A 259 -2.90 -21.83 17.91
N LEU A 260 -3.76 -21.09 17.17
CA LEU A 260 -4.22 -21.47 15.84
C LEU A 260 -3.08 -21.41 14.83
N THR A 261 -2.27 -20.35 14.87
CA THR A 261 -1.14 -20.13 13.98
C THR A 261 -0.10 -21.23 14.10
N GLU A 262 0.26 -21.62 15.34
CA GLU A 262 1.22 -22.71 15.57
C GLU A 262 0.78 -24.05 14.96
N ARG A 263 -0.54 -24.30 14.83
CA ARG A 263 -1.11 -25.58 14.38
C ARG A 263 -1.65 -25.54 12.96
N SER A 264 -1.78 -24.36 12.38
CA SER A 264 -2.39 -24.16 11.07
C SER A 264 -1.59 -24.81 9.94
N PRO A 265 -2.25 -25.58 9.07
CA PRO A 265 -1.61 -26.11 7.87
C PRO A 265 -1.46 -25.05 6.75
N LEU A 266 -2.01 -23.84 6.95
CA LEU A 266 -2.00 -22.70 6.03
C LEU A 266 -1.37 -21.48 6.67
N PRO A 267 -0.70 -20.61 5.92
CA PRO A 267 -0.29 -19.30 6.44
C PRO A 267 -1.49 -18.50 6.94
N ILE A 268 -1.40 -17.97 8.15
CA ILE A 268 -2.35 -17.02 8.73
C ILE A 268 -1.75 -15.62 8.68
N ILE A 269 -2.48 -14.67 8.09
CA ILE A 269 -2.06 -13.29 7.87
C ILE A 269 -2.93 -12.36 8.72
N GLY A 270 -2.28 -11.49 9.53
CA GLY A 270 -2.97 -10.49 10.32
C GLY A 270 -3.32 -9.26 9.49
N ASP A 271 -4.60 -8.84 9.51
CA ASP A 271 -5.09 -7.60 8.88
C ASP A 271 -5.50 -6.58 9.94
N GLU A 272 -6.67 -6.74 10.54
CA GLU A 272 -7.17 -5.81 11.55
C GLU A 272 -6.34 -5.84 12.84
N GLY A 273 -5.63 -6.95 13.09
CA GLY A 273 -4.71 -7.12 14.22
C GLY A 273 -3.36 -6.46 14.04
N VAL A 274 -3.03 -5.95 12.84
CA VAL A 274 -1.74 -5.30 12.54
C VAL A 274 -2.00 -4.06 11.69
N GLN A 275 -2.00 -2.91 12.32
CA GLN A 275 -2.34 -1.65 11.65
C GLN A 275 -1.13 -0.73 11.48
N ARG A 276 -0.27 -0.65 12.49
CA ARG A 276 0.85 0.28 12.55
C ARG A 276 2.19 -0.47 12.71
N LEU A 277 3.27 0.28 12.51
CA LEU A 277 4.64 -0.23 12.68
C LEU A 277 4.86 -0.84 14.08
N SER A 278 4.27 -0.24 15.13
CA SER A 278 4.33 -0.73 16.50
C SER A 278 3.76 -2.14 16.67
N ASP A 279 2.79 -2.52 15.86
CA ASP A 279 2.08 -3.80 15.98
C ASP A 279 2.89 -4.96 15.37
N VAL A 280 3.79 -4.68 14.44
CA VAL A 280 4.56 -5.70 13.70
C VAL A 280 5.35 -6.62 14.65
N LYS A 281 5.99 -6.05 15.67
CA LYS A 281 6.72 -6.84 16.66
C LYS A 281 5.81 -7.78 17.44
N ASN A 282 4.62 -7.31 17.81
CA ASN A 282 3.65 -8.08 18.58
C ASN A 282 2.93 -9.15 17.75
N ALA A 283 2.99 -9.03 16.42
CA ALA A 283 2.44 -10.02 15.48
C ALA A 283 3.27 -11.31 15.37
N VAL A 284 4.54 -11.27 15.80
CA VAL A 284 5.42 -12.46 15.77
C VAL A 284 4.87 -13.55 16.69
N GLY A 285 4.67 -14.73 16.12
CA GLY A 285 4.06 -15.89 16.84
C GLY A 285 2.53 -15.85 16.90
N VAL A 286 1.91 -14.70 16.64
CA VAL A 286 0.45 -14.56 16.54
C VAL A 286 -0.03 -14.80 15.12
N TYR A 287 0.75 -14.38 14.13
CA TYR A 287 0.49 -14.56 12.71
C TYR A 287 1.76 -15.05 11.99
N HIS A 288 1.60 -15.77 10.89
CA HIS A 288 2.72 -16.11 9.99
C HIS A 288 3.18 -14.90 9.16
N GLY A 289 2.33 -13.90 8.99
CA GLY A 289 2.59 -12.70 8.22
C GLY A 289 1.60 -11.60 8.50
N ILE A 290 1.79 -10.46 7.84
CA ILE A 290 0.98 -9.26 8.00
C ILE A 290 0.42 -8.78 6.67
N ASN A 291 -0.79 -8.18 6.67
CA ASN A 291 -1.34 -7.45 5.55
C ASN A 291 -1.15 -5.95 5.77
N ILE A 292 -0.32 -5.32 4.94
CA ILE A 292 -0.07 -3.87 4.97
C ILE A 292 -1.11 -3.20 4.07
N LYS A 293 -1.87 -2.24 4.63
CA LYS A 293 -2.78 -1.36 3.88
C LYS A 293 -2.45 0.08 4.21
N LEU A 294 -2.28 0.93 3.20
CA LEU A 294 -1.84 2.31 3.40
C LEU A 294 -2.77 3.09 4.32
N MET A 295 -4.08 2.83 4.25
CA MET A 295 -5.10 3.48 5.09
C MET A 295 -5.00 3.09 6.58
N LYS A 296 -4.35 1.97 6.91
CA LYS A 296 -4.06 1.57 8.29
C LYS A 296 -2.71 2.13 8.76
N SER A 297 -1.70 2.06 7.89
CA SER A 297 -0.31 2.39 8.19
C SER A 297 0.04 3.86 8.00
N THR A 298 -0.94 4.76 7.89
CA THR A 298 -0.72 6.19 7.67
C THR A 298 0.06 6.53 6.38
N GLY A 299 0.06 5.63 5.39
CA GLY A 299 0.65 5.86 4.07
C GLY A 299 1.89 5.02 3.75
N MET A 300 2.63 5.44 2.73
CA MET A 300 3.73 4.71 2.10
C MET A 300 4.96 4.63 3.01
N ARG A 301 5.27 5.71 3.76
CA ARG A 301 6.45 5.78 4.64
C ARG A 301 6.43 4.70 5.72
N GLU A 302 5.34 4.61 6.47
CA GLU A 302 5.23 3.62 7.55
C GLU A 302 5.04 2.21 6.98
N ALA A 303 4.28 2.07 5.88
CA ALA A 303 4.13 0.80 5.17
C ALA A 303 5.46 0.18 4.75
N GLN A 304 6.40 0.99 4.22
CA GLN A 304 7.73 0.55 3.83
C GLN A 304 8.57 0.10 5.06
N LYS A 305 8.44 0.81 6.19
CA LYS A 305 9.08 0.42 7.47
C LYS A 305 8.49 -0.89 8.01
N MET A 306 7.16 -1.05 7.96
CA MET A 306 6.48 -2.30 8.34
C MET A 306 6.94 -3.49 7.50
N LEU A 307 7.03 -3.32 6.17
CA LEU A 307 7.54 -4.33 5.24
C LEU A 307 8.96 -4.76 5.61
N THR A 308 9.85 -3.79 5.82
CA THR A 308 11.26 -4.06 6.16
C THR A 308 11.39 -4.78 7.50
N LEU A 309 10.64 -4.33 8.52
CA LEU A 309 10.66 -4.95 9.85
C LEU A 309 10.09 -6.38 9.81
N ALA A 310 8.94 -6.58 9.15
CA ALA A 310 8.33 -7.90 9.03
C ALA A 310 9.27 -8.91 8.34
N ARG A 311 9.91 -8.50 7.24
CA ARG A 311 10.92 -9.32 6.55
C ARG A 311 12.12 -9.66 7.44
N SER A 312 12.63 -8.69 8.21
CA SER A 312 13.74 -8.89 9.15
C SER A 312 13.39 -9.87 10.27
N LEU A 313 12.10 -9.94 10.63
CA LEU A 313 11.57 -10.89 11.63
C LEU A 313 11.16 -12.24 11.03
N GLY A 314 11.42 -12.47 9.72
CA GLY A 314 11.09 -13.73 9.04
C GLY A 314 9.60 -13.90 8.72
N MET A 315 8.80 -12.84 8.84
CA MET A 315 7.37 -12.88 8.56
C MET A 315 7.07 -12.78 7.07
N LYS A 316 5.96 -13.39 6.66
CA LYS A 316 5.35 -13.18 5.35
C LYS A 316 4.73 -11.79 5.28
N VAL A 317 4.66 -11.23 4.05
CA VAL A 317 4.05 -9.92 3.85
C VAL A 317 3.05 -9.98 2.70
N MET A 318 1.90 -9.43 2.94
CA MET A 318 0.88 -9.10 1.95
C MET A 318 0.73 -7.58 1.87
N VAL A 319 0.50 -7.05 0.69
CA VAL A 319 0.01 -5.68 0.51
C VAL A 319 -1.43 -5.75 0.04
N GLY A 320 -2.31 -5.11 0.81
CA GLY A 320 -3.73 -5.01 0.51
C GLY A 320 -4.19 -3.57 0.32
N CYS A 321 -5.48 -3.44 0.04
CA CYS A 321 -6.14 -2.17 -0.14
C CYS A 321 -7.51 -2.14 0.55
N MET A 322 -8.14 -0.99 0.50
CA MET A 322 -9.58 -0.81 0.70
C MET A 322 -10.26 -0.74 -0.69
N THR A 323 -11.52 -0.35 -0.73
CA THR A 323 -12.12 0.14 -1.98
C THR A 323 -11.57 1.54 -2.21
N GLU A 324 -10.76 1.71 -3.24
CA GLU A 324 -9.91 2.88 -3.48
C GLU A 324 -9.90 3.23 -4.97
N THR A 325 -9.53 4.48 -5.30
CA THR A 325 -9.21 4.83 -6.68
C THR A 325 -7.84 4.31 -7.10
N SER A 326 -7.54 4.42 -8.38
CA SER A 326 -6.18 4.15 -8.88
C SER A 326 -5.09 5.00 -8.21
N CYS A 327 -5.42 6.07 -7.46
CA CYS A 327 -4.46 6.85 -6.70
C CYS A 327 -3.84 6.02 -5.56
N ALA A 328 -4.65 5.59 -4.60
CA ALA A 328 -4.15 4.80 -3.46
C ALA A 328 -3.66 3.41 -3.89
N ILE A 329 -4.32 2.79 -4.88
CA ILE A 329 -3.86 1.51 -5.45
C ILE A 329 -2.46 1.65 -6.07
N SER A 330 -2.19 2.73 -6.81
CA SER A 330 -0.86 2.96 -7.38
C SER A 330 0.19 3.17 -6.29
N ALA A 331 -0.13 3.96 -5.27
CA ALA A 331 0.77 4.16 -4.13
C ALA A 331 1.12 2.84 -3.44
N ALA A 332 0.13 2.00 -3.13
CA ALA A 332 0.34 0.69 -2.52
C ALA A 332 1.14 -0.27 -3.42
N SER A 333 0.91 -0.21 -4.73
CA SER A 333 1.57 -1.09 -5.70
C SER A 333 3.08 -0.93 -5.75
N HIS A 334 3.64 0.23 -5.35
CA HIS A 334 5.10 0.40 -5.26
C HIS A 334 5.78 -0.51 -4.23
N LEU A 335 5.02 -1.04 -3.25
CA LEU A 335 5.52 -2.06 -2.31
C LEU A 335 5.45 -3.47 -2.87
N SER A 336 4.62 -3.70 -3.89
CA SER A 336 4.29 -5.04 -4.39
C SER A 336 5.48 -5.88 -4.84
N PRO A 337 6.60 -5.34 -5.38
CA PRO A 337 7.75 -6.17 -5.74
C PRO A 337 8.44 -6.89 -4.57
N MET A 338 8.13 -6.51 -3.34
CA MET A 338 8.78 -7.01 -2.13
C MET A 338 7.86 -7.86 -1.25
N VAL A 339 6.64 -8.18 -1.70
CA VAL A 339 5.67 -8.94 -0.90
C VAL A 339 5.45 -10.36 -1.43
N ASP A 340 4.87 -11.23 -0.60
CA ASP A 340 4.49 -12.60 -1.00
C ASP A 340 3.14 -12.60 -1.73
N TRP A 341 2.20 -11.74 -1.34
CA TRP A 341 0.86 -11.62 -1.92
C TRP A 341 0.47 -10.16 -2.13
N ALA A 342 -0.31 -9.92 -3.17
CA ALA A 342 -0.97 -8.65 -3.42
C ALA A 342 -2.49 -8.84 -3.49
N ASP A 343 -3.22 -7.88 -2.91
CA ASP A 343 -4.66 -7.73 -2.93
C ASP A 343 -4.99 -6.27 -3.25
N LEU A 344 -4.79 -5.91 -4.53
CA LEU A 344 -4.81 -4.54 -5.05
C LEU A 344 -5.90 -4.35 -6.11
N ASP A 345 -7.05 -4.99 -5.91
CA ASP A 345 -8.19 -4.94 -6.82
C ASP A 345 -9.19 -3.81 -6.51
N GLY A 346 -8.94 -2.97 -5.49
CA GLY A 346 -9.88 -1.96 -5.02
C GLY A 346 -10.41 -1.03 -6.11
N ALA A 347 -9.56 -0.59 -7.04
CA ALA A 347 -9.96 0.25 -8.17
C ALA A 347 -10.78 -0.51 -9.24
N LEU A 348 -10.69 -1.84 -9.28
CA LEU A 348 -11.48 -2.65 -10.20
C LEU A 348 -12.94 -2.79 -9.73
N LEU A 349 -13.19 -2.57 -8.44
CA LEU A 349 -14.51 -2.71 -7.82
C LEU A 349 -15.40 -1.47 -7.96
N ILE A 350 -14.86 -0.33 -8.44
CA ILE A 350 -15.55 0.95 -8.54
C ILE A 350 -15.94 1.32 -10.00
N LYS A 351 -16.96 2.17 -10.15
CA LYS A 351 -17.45 2.67 -11.45
C LYS A 351 -16.87 4.02 -11.84
N ASN A 352 -16.49 4.83 -10.86
CA ASN A 352 -16.21 6.25 -10.99
C ASN A 352 -14.78 6.59 -10.56
N ASP A 353 -13.80 5.78 -10.99
CA ASP A 353 -12.39 6.12 -10.84
C ASP A 353 -12.07 7.40 -11.62
N ILE A 354 -11.30 8.28 -10.98
CA ILE A 354 -10.90 9.59 -11.54
C ILE A 354 -9.40 9.68 -11.80
N PHE A 355 -8.68 8.57 -11.66
CA PHE A 355 -7.26 8.49 -11.94
C PHE A 355 -6.96 7.37 -12.94
N ASP A 356 -5.92 7.58 -13.74
CA ASP A 356 -5.21 6.55 -14.48
C ASP A 356 -3.90 6.24 -13.74
N GLY A 357 -3.71 5.00 -13.32
CA GLY A 357 -2.57 4.57 -12.50
C GLY A 357 -2.13 3.15 -12.83
N THR A 358 -1.64 2.44 -11.80
CA THR A 358 -1.27 1.03 -11.88
C THR A 358 -2.36 0.20 -12.58
N LYS A 359 -1.94 -0.69 -13.47
CA LYS A 359 -2.84 -1.59 -14.21
C LYS A 359 -2.76 -2.99 -13.66
N ILE A 360 -3.88 -3.69 -13.76
CA ILE A 360 -3.90 -5.14 -13.56
C ILE A 360 -4.03 -5.77 -14.95
N ILE A 361 -2.94 -6.37 -15.42
CA ILE A 361 -2.88 -6.96 -16.76
C ILE A 361 -2.75 -8.48 -16.61
N ASN A 362 -3.75 -9.22 -17.08
CA ASN A 362 -3.83 -10.69 -16.90
C ASN A 362 -3.66 -11.10 -15.43
N GLY A 363 -4.25 -10.32 -14.52
CA GLY A 363 -4.17 -10.51 -13.07
C GLY A 363 -2.86 -10.04 -12.43
N LYS A 364 -1.86 -9.58 -13.18
CA LYS A 364 -0.58 -9.13 -12.65
C LYS A 364 -0.59 -7.64 -12.34
N VAL A 365 -0.10 -7.26 -11.16
CA VAL A 365 0.16 -5.86 -10.80
C VAL A 365 1.24 -5.31 -11.74
N THR A 366 0.86 -4.31 -12.53
CA THR A 366 1.72 -3.69 -13.55
C THR A 366 1.91 -2.21 -13.21
N LEU A 367 3.07 -1.91 -12.61
CA LEU A 367 3.44 -0.55 -12.24
C LEU A 367 3.75 0.29 -13.47
N MET A 368 3.35 1.56 -13.42
CA MET A 368 3.58 2.52 -14.49
C MET A 368 4.99 3.12 -14.39
N ASP A 369 5.64 3.31 -15.55
CA ASP A 369 6.93 4.02 -15.65
C ASP A 369 6.70 5.53 -15.69
N ARG A 370 6.02 6.06 -14.67
CA ARG A 370 5.71 7.48 -14.50
C ARG A 370 6.26 7.97 -13.16
N PRO A 371 6.74 9.22 -13.08
CA PRO A 371 7.21 9.80 -11.82
C PRO A 371 6.13 9.79 -10.72
N GLY A 372 6.58 9.86 -9.48
CA GLY A 372 5.70 9.84 -8.31
C GLY A 372 5.13 8.46 -8.04
N ILE A 373 3.86 8.40 -7.73
CA ILE A 373 3.11 7.16 -7.63
C ILE A 373 2.56 6.68 -8.98
N GLY A 374 2.88 7.41 -10.07
CA GLY A 374 2.55 7.01 -11.43
C GLY A 374 1.12 7.31 -11.89
N VAL A 375 0.41 8.20 -11.19
CA VAL A 375 -0.98 8.55 -11.51
C VAL A 375 -1.12 9.79 -12.37
N ILE A 376 -2.17 9.82 -13.19
CA ILE A 376 -2.64 10.97 -13.95
C ILE A 376 -4.13 11.16 -13.67
N PRO A 377 -4.57 12.37 -13.27
CA PRO A 377 -6.00 12.66 -13.13
C PRO A 377 -6.72 12.50 -14.48
N GLN A 378 -7.86 11.84 -14.47
CA GLN A 378 -8.77 11.79 -15.62
C GLN A 378 -9.79 12.92 -15.49
N MET A 379 -9.70 13.92 -16.35
CA MET A 379 -10.75 14.91 -16.48
C MET A 379 -11.99 14.21 -17.06
N LYS A 380 -13.07 14.20 -16.29
CA LYS A 380 -14.41 13.89 -16.82
C LYS A 380 -15.19 15.17 -17.00
#